data_ad1b5bbb37c626760c499733cfcaf877
#
_entry.id   ad1b5bbb37c626760c499733cfcaf877
#
_cell.length_a   1.000
_cell.length_b   1.000
_cell.length_c   1.000
_cell.angle_alpha   90.00
_cell.angle_beta   90.00
_cell.angle_gamma   90.00
#
_symmetry.space_group_name_H-M   'P 1'
#
loop_
_entity.id
_entity.type
_entity.pdbx_description
1 polymer ?
#
loop_
_entity_poly.entity_id
_entity_poly.type
_entity_poly.pdbx_seq_one_letter_code
_entity_poly.pdbx_strand_id
1 'polypeptide(L)'
;MESRLILDGAAGAPANLALEEALLRGNTSLTIRVWGNERSVIIGGAQLARYETDLDRCLRDGIPVVRRVTAGGAIYNGPGNVNWSIFLGREFRAGSLRYVWGAREVFRMAAGLVVRAAAGCGVRAWLDEPNRIVTPEGKVSGMAAYLSRSGLLCHGTLLLDADLEEAASLTEPAGVQLDRRYTRSRAMKVANTGIRPDAFIASVRGVVAEETGEEIEPGEPSESERAAMVALLPKYSDPVWNLGDPFEGRAER
;
A
#
# COMPACT_ATOMS: atom_id res chain seq x y z
N MET A 1 17.25 18.06 2.44
CA MET A 1 17.11 16.58 2.59
C MET A 1 16.59 16.08 1.25
N GLU A 2 17.30 15.18 0.63
CA GLU A 2 17.07 14.79 -0.76
C GLU A 2 15.79 13.93 -0.87
N SER A 3 14.81 14.41 -1.63
CA SER A 3 13.60 13.67 -1.97
C SER A 3 13.91 12.72 -3.13
N ARG A 4 13.31 11.51 -3.13
CA ARG A 4 13.57 10.52 -4.20
C ARG A 4 12.31 9.76 -4.61
N LEU A 5 12.28 9.35 -5.88
CA LEU A 5 11.27 8.49 -6.46
C LEU A 5 11.86 7.13 -6.80
N ILE A 6 11.39 6.07 -6.14
CA ILE A 6 11.78 4.70 -6.42
C ILE A 6 10.74 4.08 -7.35
N LEU A 7 11.19 3.55 -8.48
CA LEU A 7 10.34 2.89 -9.48
C LEU A 7 10.73 1.41 -9.57
N ASP A 8 9.87 0.55 -9.04
CA ASP A 8 10.10 -0.89 -9.07
C ASP A 8 9.08 -1.58 -9.98
N GLY A 9 9.57 -2.49 -10.80
CA GLY A 9 8.74 -3.42 -11.57
C GLY A 9 7.98 -4.41 -10.67
N ALA A 10 7.24 -5.31 -11.31
CA ALA A 10 6.57 -6.38 -10.59
C ALA A 10 7.59 -7.34 -9.97
N ALA A 11 7.42 -7.62 -8.68
CA ALA A 11 8.23 -8.57 -7.92
C ALA A 11 7.34 -9.32 -6.93
N GLY A 12 7.88 -10.35 -6.29
CA GLY A 12 7.18 -11.14 -5.29
C GLY A 12 6.78 -10.30 -4.06
N ALA A 13 5.57 -10.50 -3.57
CA ALA A 13 5.01 -9.73 -2.45
C ALA A 13 5.87 -9.76 -1.17
N PRO A 14 6.52 -10.88 -0.76
CA PRO A 14 7.41 -10.89 0.40
C PRO A 14 8.57 -9.89 0.27
N ALA A 15 9.23 -9.84 -0.88
CA ALA A 15 10.34 -8.93 -1.13
C ALA A 15 9.88 -7.46 -1.13
N ASN A 16 8.76 -7.18 -1.78
CA ASN A 16 8.19 -5.84 -1.84
C ASN A 16 7.79 -5.29 -0.46
N LEU A 17 7.14 -6.11 0.37
CA LEU A 17 6.74 -5.71 1.72
C LEU A 17 7.94 -5.61 2.68
N ALA A 18 8.96 -6.46 2.51
CA ALA A 18 10.22 -6.35 3.23
C ALA A 18 10.91 -5.02 2.91
N LEU A 19 10.94 -4.62 1.62
CA LEU A 19 11.49 -3.33 1.22
C LEU A 19 10.68 -2.16 1.77
N GLU A 20 9.34 -2.22 1.76
CA GLU A 20 8.52 -1.17 2.38
C GLU A 20 8.85 -0.96 3.87
N GLU A 21 8.97 -2.05 4.62
CA GLU A 21 9.33 -1.96 6.04
C GLU A 21 10.76 -1.45 6.24
N ALA A 22 11.70 -1.83 5.38
CA ALA A 22 13.08 -1.33 5.42
C ALA A 22 13.12 0.18 5.14
N LEU A 23 12.42 0.64 4.10
CA LEU A 23 12.29 2.06 3.78
C LEU A 23 11.65 2.86 4.93
N LEU A 24 10.57 2.34 5.54
CA LEU A 24 9.93 2.99 6.69
C LEU A 24 10.89 3.17 7.87
N ARG A 25 11.76 2.20 8.11
CA ARG A 25 12.71 2.24 9.23
C ARG A 25 13.88 3.19 9.00
N GLY A 26 14.33 3.32 7.75
CA GLY A 26 15.51 4.10 7.36
C GLY A 26 15.21 5.52 6.85
N ASN A 27 13.96 5.82 6.51
CA ASN A 27 13.62 7.08 5.83
C ASN A 27 13.62 8.29 6.77
N THR A 28 14.37 9.32 6.38
CA THR A 28 14.45 10.61 7.10
C THR A 28 13.93 11.79 6.27
N SER A 29 13.54 11.55 5.03
CA SER A 29 13.16 12.56 4.03
C SER A 29 11.81 12.21 3.39
N LEU A 30 11.56 12.66 2.16
CA LEU A 30 10.48 12.20 1.31
C LEU A 30 10.98 11.07 0.41
N THR A 31 10.35 9.92 0.49
CA THR A 31 10.50 8.87 -0.52
C THR A 31 9.11 8.54 -1.08
N ILE A 32 8.95 8.65 -2.39
CA ILE A 32 7.80 8.10 -3.10
C ILE A 32 8.26 6.81 -3.76
N ARG A 33 7.45 5.76 -3.66
CA ARG A 33 7.69 4.51 -4.38
C ARG A 33 6.46 4.16 -5.20
N VAL A 34 6.67 3.87 -6.49
CA VAL A 34 5.64 3.34 -7.40
C VAL A 34 6.12 1.96 -7.86
N TRP A 35 5.31 0.94 -7.62
CA TRP A 35 5.78 -0.44 -7.73
C TRP A 35 4.65 -1.42 -8.05
N GLY A 36 5.00 -2.62 -8.54
CA GLY A 36 4.08 -3.70 -8.84
C GLY A 36 4.31 -4.93 -7.96
N ASN A 37 3.28 -5.76 -7.81
CA ASN A 37 3.40 -7.12 -7.31
C ASN A 37 3.08 -8.11 -8.43
N GLU A 38 3.73 -9.27 -8.36
CA GLU A 38 3.18 -10.47 -8.95
C GLU A 38 1.85 -10.83 -8.29
N ARG A 39 1.08 -11.75 -8.90
CA ARG A 39 -0.21 -12.21 -8.34
C ARG A 39 -0.05 -12.59 -6.87
N SER A 40 -0.79 -11.92 -6.00
CA SER A 40 -0.71 -12.12 -4.55
C SER A 40 -1.94 -11.55 -3.84
N VAL A 41 -2.27 -12.09 -2.67
CA VAL A 41 -3.22 -11.49 -1.74
C VAL A 41 -2.43 -10.88 -0.57
N ILE A 42 -2.65 -9.60 -0.32
CA ILE A 42 -2.03 -8.89 0.79
C ILE A 42 -3.08 -8.64 1.87
N ILE A 43 -2.87 -9.22 3.04
CA ILE A 43 -3.74 -9.02 4.21
C ILE A 43 -3.16 -7.97 5.15
N GLY A 44 -4.04 -7.27 5.87
CA GLY A 44 -3.65 -6.31 6.90
C GLY A 44 -3.11 -6.96 8.16
N GLY A 45 -2.30 -6.20 8.90
CA GLY A 45 -1.60 -6.69 10.10
C GLY A 45 -2.49 -7.22 11.23
N ALA A 46 -3.79 -6.86 11.25
CA ALA A 46 -4.76 -7.29 12.26
C ALA A 46 -5.88 -8.18 11.66
N GLN A 47 -5.64 -8.83 10.53
CA GLN A 47 -6.60 -9.72 9.89
C GLN A 47 -6.25 -11.19 10.14
N LEU A 48 -7.27 -12.06 10.15
CA LEU A 48 -7.10 -13.51 10.09
C LEU A 48 -7.26 -13.97 8.64
N ALA A 49 -6.18 -14.48 8.02
CA ALA A 49 -6.13 -14.80 6.60
C ALA A 49 -7.32 -15.66 6.13
N ARG A 50 -7.66 -16.72 6.86
CA ARG A 50 -8.75 -17.64 6.53
C ARG A 50 -10.15 -17.02 6.45
N TYR A 51 -10.34 -15.80 6.94
CA TYR A 51 -11.60 -15.07 6.88
C TYR A 51 -11.59 -13.92 5.86
N GLU A 52 -10.46 -13.70 5.21
CA GLU A 52 -10.27 -12.58 4.30
C GLU A 52 -9.96 -13.01 2.87
N THR A 53 -9.60 -14.28 2.67
CA THR A 53 -9.27 -14.84 1.37
C THR A 53 -9.56 -16.32 1.30
N ASP A 54 -9.83 -16.84 0.11
CA ASP A 54 -9.90 -18.26 -0.19
C ASP A 54 -8.50 -18.89 -0.18
N LEU A 55 -8.06 -19.35 0.99
CA LEU A 55 -6.72 -19.92 1.17
C LEU A 55 -6.50 -21.20 0.34
N ASP A 56 -7.54 -22.03 0.19
CA ASP A 56 -7.42 -23.27 -0.58
C ASP A 56 -7.21 -22.97 -2.06
N ARG A 57 -7.91 -21.98 -2.58
CA ARG A 57 -7.71 -21.50 -3.95
C ARG A 57 -6.35 -20.84 -4.10
N CYS A 58 -5.96 -19.97 -3.19
CA CYS A 58 -4.63 -19.35 -3.23
C CYS A 58 -3.52 -20.40 -3.30
N LEU A 59 -3.63 -21.45 -2.48
CA LEU A 59 -2.66 -22.55 -2.47
C LEU A 59 -2.65 -23.34 -3.79
N ARG A 60 -3.83 -23.71 -4.32
CA ARG A 60 -3.93 -24.45 -5.58
C ARG A 60 -3.36 -23.65 -6.76
N ASP A 61 -3.61 -22.36 -6.78
CA ASP A 61 -3.25 -21.48 -7.91
C ASP A 61 -1.84 -20.86 -7.75
N GLY A 62 -1.11 -21.22 -6.68
CA GLY A 62 0.22 -20.71 -6.37
C GLY A 62 0.24 -19.21 -6.07
N ILE A 63 -0.85 -18.65 -5.53
CA ILE A 63 -0.97 -17.23 -5.19
C ILE A 63 -0.54 -17.03 -3.74
N PRO A 64 0.57 -16.34 -3.46
CA PRO A 64 1.02 -16.11 -2.10
C PRO A 64 0.06 -15.19 -1.35
N VAL A 65 -0.20 -15.53 -0.08
CA VAL A 65 -0.92 -14.68 0.88
C VAL A 65 0.10 -14.11 1.86
N VAL A 66 0.27 -12.79 1.87
CA VAL A 66 1.32 -12.12 2.64
C VAL A 66 0.73 -11.04 3.54
N ARG A 67 1.15 -11.02 4.79
CA ARG A 67 0.70 -10.03 5.79
C ARG A 67 1.60 -8.81 5.78
N ARG A 68 1.02 -7.62 5.56
CA ARG A 68 1.71 -6.34 5.71
C ARG A 68 1.71 -5.86 7.17
N VAL A 69 2.60 -4.92 7.51
CA VAL A 69 2.66 -4.32 8.86
C VAL A 69 1.54 -3.31 9.12
N THR A 70 0.99 -2.70 8.10
CA THR A 70 -0.11 -1.73 8.22
C THR A 70 -1.45 -2.45 8.45
N ALA A 71 -2.37 -1.78 9.10
CA ALA A 71 -3.75 -2.28 9.26
C ALA A 71 -4.56 -2.20 7.95
N GLY A 72 -5.86 -2.41 8.01
CA GLY A 72 -6.79 -2.33 6.88
C GLY A 72 -7.20 -3.67 6.32
N GLY A 73 -8.02 -3.67 5.28
CA GLY A 73 -8.59 -4.86 4.63
C GLY A 73 -7.63 -5.58 3.70
N ALA A 74 -8.00 -6.79 3.30
CA ALA A 74 -7.29 -7.56 2.29
C ALA A 74 -7.44 -6.92 0.91
N ILE A 75 -6.41 -7.10 0.10
CA ILE A 75 -6.38 -6.66 -1.30
C ILE A 75 -5.75 -7.76 -2.16
N TYR A 76 -6.20 -7.86 -3.38
CA TYR A 76 -5.50 -8.59 -4.43
C TYR A 76 -4.55 -7.65 -5.15
N ASN A 77 -3.36 -8.14 -5.46
CA ASN A 77 -2.37 -7.51 -6.31
C ASN A 77 -2.01 -8.43 -7.47
N GLY A 78 -1.84 -7.84 -8.64
CA GLY A 78 -1.47 -8.57 -9.85
C GLY A 78 -1.32 -7.61 -11.03
N PRO A 79 -1.21 -8.13 -12.26
CA PRO A 79 -1.17 -7.30 -13.45
C PRO A 79 -2.33 -6.30 -13.50
N GLY A 80 -2.07 -5.08 -13.97
CA GLY A 80 -3.07 -4.01 -14.01
C GLY A 80 -3.24 -3.23 -12.71
N ASN A 81 -2.57 -3.63 -11.61
CA ASN A 81 -2.44 -2.85 -10.39
C ASN A 81 -1.11 -2.13 -10.34
N VAL A 82 -1.12 -0.91 -9.84
CA VAL A 82 0.07 -0.19 -9.38
C VAL A 82 -0.08 0.07 -7.89
N ASN A 83 0.97 -0.20 -7.14
CA ASN A 83 1.07 0.22 -5.75
C ASN A 83 1.82 1.55 -5.69
N TRP A 84 1.44 2.38 -4.75
CA TRP A 84 2.13 3.62 -4.43
C TRP A 84 2.37 3.71 -2.93
N SER A 85 3.51 4.25 -2.55
CA SER A 85 3.92 4.39 -1.15
C SER A 85 4.56 5.75 -0.95
N ILE A 86 4.16 6.45 0.10
CA ILE A 86 4.70 7.74 0.54
C ILE A 86 5.33 7.52 1.90
N PHE A 87 6.64 7.74 1.98
CA PHE A 87 7.39 7.73 3.23
C PHE A 87 7.78 9.17 3.56
N LEU A 88 7.50 9.60 4.77
CA LEU A 88 7.89 10.91 5.27
C LEU A 88 8.67 10.76 6.57
N GLY A 89 9.89 11.28 6.58
CA GLY A 89 10.63 11.49 7.80
C GLY A 89 9.92 12.50 8.71
N ARG A 90 10.11 12.38 10.02
CA ARG A 90 9.42 13.19 11.02
C ARG A 90 9.58 14.70 10.81
N GLU A 91 10.78 15.13 10.41
CA GLU A 91 11.14 16.53 10.25
C GLU A 91 10.86 17.08 8.84
N PHE A 92 10.42 16.22 7.92
CA PHE A 92 10.14 16.65 6.55
C PHE A 92 8.91 17.55 6.46
N ARG A 93 9.04 18.66 5.74
CA ARG A 93 8.00 19.65 5.46
C ARG A 93 8.19 20.24 4.08
N ALA A 94 7.22 20.03 3.19
CA ALA A 94 7.16 20.72 1.89
C ALA A 94 5.70 20.78 1.43
N GLY A 95 5.15 21.96 1.26
CA GLY A 95 3.75 22.16 0.90
C GLY A 95 2.80 21.42 1.84
N SER A 96 1.94 20.58 1.25
CA SER A 96 1.03 19.72 2.02
C SER A 96 1.71 18.46 2.56
N LEU A 97 2.87 18.07 2.02
CA LEU A 97 3.62 16.88 2.41
C LEU A 97 4.39 17.13 3.71
N ARG A 98 3.88 16.58 4.80
CA ARG A 98 4.48 16.71 6.12
C ARG A 98 4.10 15.54 7.03
N TYR A 99 4.94 15.29 8.01
CA TYR A 99 4.59 14.34 9.06
C TYR A 99 3.38 14.86 9.86
N VAL A 100 2.38 14.00 10.05
CA VAL A 100 1.19 14.25 10.88
C VAL A 100 0.89 13.04 11.75
N TRP A 101 0.30 13.25 12.93
CA TRP A 101 0.08 12.17 13.89
C TRP A 101 -1.24 11.42 13.72
N GLY A 102 -2.19 11.95 13.02
CA GLY A 102 -3.50 11.35 12.86
C GLY A 102 -3.60 10.50 11.59
N ALA A 103 -4.09 9.28 11.66
CA ALA A 103 -4.29 8.44 10.47
C ALA A 103 -5.19 9.12 9.42
N ARG A 104 -6.23 9.86 9.87
CA ARG A 104 -7.13 10.59 8.97
C ARG A 104 -6.40 11.69 8.21
N GLU A 105 -5.54 12.44 8.88
CA GLU A 105 -4.72 13.50 8.28
C GLU A 105 -3.72 12.90 7.29
N VAL A 106 -3.10 11.76 7.63
CA VAL A 106 -2.22 11.03 6.71
C VAL A 106 -2.98 10.62 5.45
N PHE A 107 -4.18 10.06 5.59
CA PHE A 107 -4.98 9.67 4.44
C PHE A 107 -5.41 10.86 3.58
N ARG A 108 -5.79 11.99 4.17
CA ARG A 108 -6.13 13.21 3.42
C ARG A 108 -4.94 13.75 2.63
N MET A 109 -3.77 13.79 3.25
CA MET A 109 -2.53 14.21 2.61
C MET A 109 -2.18 13.29 1.43
N ALA A 110 -2.12 11.98 1.67
CA ALA A 110 -1.76 11.00 0.64
C ALA A 110 -2.81 10.96 -0.50
N ALA A 111 -4.10 11.00 -0.16
CA ALA A 111 -5.17 11.09 -1.15
C ALA A 111 -5.06 12.36 -2.00
N GLY A 112 -4.70 13.49 -1.38
CA GLY A 112 -4.48 14.76 -2.10
C GLY A 112 -3.47 14.61 -3.23
N LEU A 113 -2.34 13.93 -2.97
CA LEU A 113 -1.32 13.65 -3.98
C LEU A 113 -1.87 12.73 -5.09
N VAL A 114 -2.46 11.59 -4.71
CA VAL A 114 -2.91 10.56 -5.67
C VAL A 114 -4.09 11.06 -6.51
N VAL A 115 -5.03 11.80 -5.91
CA VAL A 115 -6.19 12.40 -6.62
C VAL A 115 -5.71 13.45 -7.63
N ARG A 116 -4.74 14.29 -7.27
CA ARG A 116 -4.14 15.25 -8.22
C ARG A 116 -3.41 14.55 -9.35
N ALA A 117 -2.66 13.48 -9.03
CA ALA A 117 -2.00 12.67 -10.06
C ALA A 117 -3.02 12.00 -11.00
N ALA A 118 -4.12 11.47 -10.49
CA ALA A 118 -5.20 10.93 -11.32
C ALA A 118 -5.85 12.02 -12.20
N ALA A 119 -6.06 13.21 -11.65
CA ALA A 119 -6.60 14.35 -12.40
C ALA A 119 -5.66 14.79 -13.53
N GLY A 120 -4.34 14.78 -13.33
CA GLY A 120 -3.34 15.02 -14.38
C GLY A 120 -3.38 13.98 -15.50
N CYS A 121 -3.94 12.78 -15.22
CA CYS A 121 -4.21 11.75 -16.22
C CYS A 121 -5.65 11.81 -16.80
N GLY A 122 -6.43 12.87 -16.50
CA GLY A 122 -7.79 13.03 -16.98
C GLY A 122 -8.87 12.26 -16.22
N VAL A 123 -8.53 11.64 -15.07
CA VAL A 123 -9.47 10.87 -14.25
C VAL A 123 -9.98 11.70 -13.08
N ARG A 124 -11.30 11.88 -12.99
CA ARG A 124 -11.97 12.53 -11.87
C ARG A 124 -12.08 11.55 -10.70
N ALA A 125 -11.33 11.79 -9.64
CA ALA A 125 -11.36 10.99 -8.42
C ALA A 125 -11.44 11.89 -7.19
N TRP A 126 -11.83 11.33 -6.04
CA TRP A 126 -11.85 12.05 -4.76
C TRP A 126 -11.67 11.09 -3.59
N LEU A 127 -11.28 11.64 -2.43
CA LEU A 127 -11.24 10.89 -1.18
C LEU A 127 -12.65 10.60 -0.69
N ASP A 128 -12.99 9.32 -0.56
CA ASP A 128 -14.13 8.83 0.22
C ASP A 128 -13.59 8.33 1.56
N GLU A 129 -13.84 9.13 2.59
CA GLU A 129 -13.24 8.91 3.91
C GLU A 129 -13.61 7.55 4.54
N PRO A 130 -12.72 6.98 5.36
CA PRO A 130 -11.47 7.60 5.80
C PRO A 130 -10.29 7.38 4.85
N ASN A 131 -10.28 6.32 4.02
CA ASN A 131 -9.06 5.83 3.36
C ASN A 131 -9.29 5.20 1.98
N ARG A 132 -10.25 5.71 1.23
CA ARG A 132 -10.59 5.23 -0.11
C ARG A 132 -10.49 6.37 -1.12
N ILE A 133 -10.00 6.07 -2.30
CA ILE A 133 -10.12 6.97 -3.45
C ILE A 133 -11.12 6.33 -4.41
N VAL A 134 -12.10 7.10 -4.82
CA VAL A 134 -13.22 6.65 -5.64
C VAL A 134 -13.39 7.53 -6.88
N THR A 135 -13.97 6.95 -7.90
CA THR A 135 -14.50 7.61 -9.11
C THR A 135 -16.02 7.43 -9.14
N PRO A 136 -16.75 8.00 -10.11
CA PRO A 136 -18.18 7.71 -10.29
C PRO A 136 -18.49 6.22 -10.49
N GLU A 137 -17.52 5.45 -11.04
CA GLU A 137 -17.67 4.03 -11.37
C GLU A 137 -17.48 3.12 -10.15
N GLY A 138 -16.66 3.54 -9.17
CA GLY A 138 -16.38 2.77 -7.96
C GLY A 138 -15.07 3.15 -7.28
N LYS A 139 -14.65 2.32 -6.32
CA LYS A 139 -13.37 2.47 -5.61
C LYS A 139 -12.23 2.08 -6.54
N VAL A 140 -11.25 2.96 -6.69
CA VAL A 140 -10.05 2.75 -7.51
C VAL A 140 -8.77 2.58 -6.67
N SER A 141 -8.81 2.98 -5.38
CA SER A 141 -7.68 2.84 -4.46
C SER A 141 -8.17 2.64 -3.03
N GLY A 142 -7.48 1.81 -2.27
CA GLY A 142 -7.57 1.72 -0.82
C GLY A 142 -6.24 2.08 -0.20
N MET A 143 -6.26 2.75 0.95
CA MET A 143 -5.07 3.20 1.64
C MET A 143 -4.93 2.58 3.02
N ALA A 144 -3.68 2.36 3.43
CA ALA A 144 -3.31 2.02 4.79
C ALA A 144 -2.11 2.86 5.22
N ALA A 145 -1.93 3.04 6.51
CA ALA A 145 -0.83 3.84 7.04
C ALA A 145 -0.19 3.19 8.27
N TYR A 146 1.07 3.51 8.46
CA TYR A 146 1.83 3.20 9.67
C TYR A 146 2.54 4.47 10.14
N LEU A 147 2.33 4.81 11.42
CA LEU A 147 2.95 5.97 12.03
C LEU A 147 3.92 5.50 13.11
N SER A 148 5.13 6.04 13.08
CA SER A 148 6.19 5.78 14.07
C SER A 148 6.76 7.10 14.59
N ARG A 149 7.64 7.00 15.57
CA ARG A 149 8.33 8.20 16.09
C ARG A 149 9.35 8.77 15.10
N SER A 150 9.87 7.98 14.17
CA SER A 150 10.86 8.39 13.17
C SER A 150 10.24 8.91 11.88
N GLY A 151 9.05 8.42 11.51
CA GLY A 151 8.42 8.78 10.26
C GLY A 151 7.09 8.07 10.06
N LEU A 152 6.50 8.23 8.89
CA LEU A 152 5.27 7.58 8.48
C LEU A 152 5.41 6.90 7.13
N LEU A 153 4.58 5.88 6.94
CA LEU A 153 4.26 5.27 5.66
C LEU A 153 2.76 5.45 5.42
N CYS A 154 2.39 5.93 4.25
CA CYS A 154 1.06 5.75 3.69
C CYS A 154 1.18 5.09 2.34
N HIS A 155 0.47 4.01 2.14
CA HIS A 155 0.49 3.27 0.88
C HIS A 155 -0.90 2.86 0.43
N GLY A 156 -1.02 2.55 -0.85
CA GLY A 156 -2.26 2.07 -1.45
C GLY A 156 -2.02 1.40 -2.78
N THR A 157 -3.08 0.82 -3.33
CA THR A 157 -3.13 0.37 -4.71
C THR A 157 -3.84 1.41 -5.57
N LEU A 158 -3.53 1.47 -6.86
CA LEU A 158 -4.35 2.12 -7.86
C LEU A 158 -4.69 1.08 -8.94
N LEU A 159 -5.98 0.85 -9.12
CA LEU A 159 -6.49 -0.08 -10.12
C LEU A 159 -6.46 0.61 -11.49
N LEU A 160 -5.55 0.18 -12.36
CA LEU A 160 -5.39 0.74 -13.70
C LEU A 160 -6.21 -0.03 -14.73
N ASP A 161 -5.91 -1.32 -14.87
CA ASP A 161 -6.57 -2.29 -15.75
C ASP A 161 -6.46 -3.69 -15.12
N ALA A 162 -6.88 -3.80 -13.87
CA ALA A 162 -6.80 -5.02 -13.07
C ALA A 162 -7.92 -6.00 -13.40
N ASP A 163 -7.66 -7.29 -13.24
CA ASP A 163 -8.69 -8.32 -13.25
C ASP A 163 -9.54 -8.21 -11.96
N LEU A 164 -10.67 -7.52 -12.08
CA LEU A 164 -11.57 -7.27 -10.95
C LEU A 164 -12.36 -8.52 -10.55
N GLU A 165 -12.59 -9.46 -11.46
CA GLU A 165 -13.28 -10.72 -11.18
C GLU A 165 -12.34 -11.64 -10.36
N GLU A 166 -11.08 -11.76 -10.76
CA GLU A 166 -10.09 -12.49 -9.97
C GLU A 166 -9.92 -11.85 -8.58
N ALA A 167 -9.79 -10.54 -8.52
CA ALA A 167 -9.68 -9.80 -7.25
C ALA A 167 -10.86 -10.08 -6.31
N ALA A 168 -12.09 -10.00 -6.81
CA ALA A 168 -13.29 -10.27 -6.04
C ALA A 168 -13.32 -11.72 -5.53
N SER A 169 -13.03 -12.68 -6.41
CA SER A 169 -13.08 -14.11 -6.10
C SER A 169 -12.04 -14.57 -5.08
N LEU A 170 -10.93 -13.85 -4.94
CA LEU A 170 -9.84 -14.15 -3.99
C LEU A 170 -9.96 -13.41 -2.66
N THR A 171 -10.69 -12.28 -2.64
CA THR A 171 -10.79 -11.41 -1.46
C THR A 171 -12.23 -11.27 -0.96
N GLU A 172 -13.10 -12.18 -1.31
CA GLU A 172 -14.47 -12.17 -0.81
C GLU A 172 -14.48 -12.51 0.69
N PRO A 173 -14.91 -11.59 1.57
CA PRO A 173 -14.86 -11.83 2.99
C PRO A 173 -15.91 -12.86 3.40
N ALA A 174 -15.50 -13.88 4.15
CA ALA A 174 -16.43 -14.82 4.75
C ALA A 174 -17.39 -14.07 5.70
N GLY A 175 -18.68 -14.41 5.67
CA GLY A 175 -19.73 -13.76 6.46
C GLY A 175 -19.66 -13.98 7.99
N VAL A 176 -18.53 -14.44 8.52
CA VAL A 176 -18.32 -14.73 9.94
C VAL A 176 -18.03 -13.44 10.72
N GLN A 177 -18.77 -13.22 11.80
CA GLN A 177 -18.46 -12.14 12.73
C GLN A 177 -17.33 -12.57 13.67
N LEU A 178 -16.26 -11.77 13.70
CA LEU A 178 -15.11 -11.94 14.58
C LEU A 178 -15.14 -10.93 15.73
N ASP A 179 -14.33 -11.20 16.76
CA ASP A 179 -13.98 -10.24 17.80
C ASP A 179 -13.49 -8.91 17.17
N ARG A 180 -13.85 -7.80 17.81
CA ARG A 180 -13.48 -6.44 17.36
C ARG A 180 -11.97 -6.17 17.26
N ARG A 181 -11.15 -7.03 17.84
CA ARG A 181 -9.68 -6.99 17.67
C ARG A 181 -9.26 -7.18 16.21
N TYR A 182 -10.02 -7.99 15.47
CA TYR A 182 -9.69 -8.30 14.08
C TYR A 182 -10.30 -7.27 13.13
N THR A 183 -9.47 -6.77 12.25
CA THR A 183 -9.94 -5.96 11.13
C THR A 183 -10.58 -6.87 10.08
N ARG A 184 -11.74 -6.46 9.55
CA ARG A 184 -12.43 -7.16 8.47
C ARG A 184 -12.45 -6.29 7.22
N SER A 185 -12.27 -6.94 6.08
CA SER A 185 -12.51 -6.31 4.78
C SER A 185 -13.99 -5.97 4.62
N ARG A 186 -14.27 -4.92 3.85
CA ARG A 186 -15.63 -4.53 3.49
C ARG A 186 -15.78 -4.65 1.99
N ALA A 187 -16.76 -5.41 1.54
CA ALA A 187 -17.10 -5.50 0.13
C ALA A 187 -17.50 -4.11 -0.40
N MET A 188 -16.95 -3.75 -1.54
CA MET A 188 -17.24 -2.50 -2.23
C MET A 188 -17.15 -2.72 -3.74
N LYS A 189 -17.97 -1.99 -4.49
CA LYS A 189 -17.78 -1.91 -5.94
C LYS A 189 -16.42 -1.28 -6.22
N VAL A 190 -15.58 -1.98 -6.94
CA VAL A 190 -14.28 -1.51 -7.44
C VAL A 190 -14.38 -1.17 -8.92
N ALA A 191 -13.47 -0.32 -9.39
CA ALA A 191 -13.38 0.07 -10.80
C ALA A 191 -11.93 0.28 -11.20
N ASN A 192 -11.63 0.11 -12.48
CA ASN A 192 -10.36 0.47 -13.07
C ASN A 192 -10.37 1.94 -13.51
N THR A 193 -9.21 2.58 -13.50
CA THR A 193 -9.07 3.98 -13.95
C THR A 193 -8.75 4.08 -15.44
N GLY A 194 -8.19 3.04 -16.05
CA GLY A 194 -7.65 3.08 -17.40
C GLY A 194 -6.41 3.95 -17.56
N ILE A 195 -5.85 4.45 -16.47
CA ILE A 195 -4.61 5.25 -16.50
C ILE A 195 -3.43 4.36 -16.88
N ARG A 196 -2.58 4.84 -17.78
CA ARG A 196 -1.33 4.14 -18.09
C ARG A 196 -0.31 4.35 -16.98
N PRO A 197 0.50 3.31 -16.62
CA PRO A 197 1.49 3.42 -15.54
C PRO A 197 2.47 4.58 -15.70
N ASP A 198 2.98 4.79 -16.92
CA ASP A 198 3.92 5.87 -17.24
C ASP A 198 3.30 7.27 -17.07
N ALA A 199 2.03 7.43 -17.47
CA ALA A 199 1.29 8.67 -17.27
C ALA A 199 1.06 8.96 -15.78
N PHE A 200 0.72 7.93 -14.97
CA PHE A 200 0.58 8.09 -13.53
C PHE A 200 1.90 8.51 -12.88
N ILE A 201 3.02 7.85 -13.21
CA ILE A 201 4.36 8.19 -12.71
C ILE A 201 4.73 9.64 -13.05
N ALA A 202 4.54 10.04 -14.31
CA ALA A 202 4.81 11.42 -14.75
C ALA A 202 3.96 12.44 -13.98
N SER A 203 2.68 12.13 -13.77
CA SER A 203 1.78 13.00 -13.01
C SER A 203 2.14 13.07 -11.52
N VAL A 204 2.54 11.96 -10.90
CA VAL A 204 3.05 11.95 -9.51
C VAL A 204 4.28 12.86 -9.39
N ARG A 205 5.24 12.78 -10.33
CA ARG A 205 6.42 13.67 -10.35
C ARG A 205 6.01 15.14 -10.39
N GLY A 206 5.08 15.48 -11.28
CA GLY A 206 4.59 16.86 -11.39
C GLY A 206 3.93 17.36 -10.11
N VAL A 207 3.05 16.54 -9.49
CA VAL A 207 2.40 16.89 -8.23
C VAL A 207 3.42 17.06 -7.10
N VAL A 208 4.43 16.20 -7.02
CA VAL A 208 5.48 16.33 -6.00
C VAL A 208 6.32 17.58 -6.24
N ALA A 209 6.68 17.88 -7.49
CA ALA A 209 7.42 19.10 -7.82
C ALA A 209 6.65 20.38 -7.42
N GLU A 210 5.32 20.40 -7.61
CA GLU A 210 4.49 21.52 -7.15
C GLU A 210 4.48 21.66 -5.62
N GLU A 211 4.51 20.53 -4.88
CA GLU A 211 4.52 20.54 -3.41
C GLU A 211 5.88 20.90 -2.82
N THR A 212 6.96 20.46 -3.44
CA THR A 212 8.33 20.64 -2.92
C THR A 212 9.05 21.86 -3.48
N GLY A 213 8.61 22.36 -4.63
CA GLY A 213 9.31 23.38 -5.40
C GLY A 213 10.50 22.85 -6.21
N GLU A 214 10.75 21.53 -6.19
CA GLU A 214 11.88 20.88 -6.84
C GLU A 214 11.40 19.61 -7.55
N GLU A 215 12.04 19.25 -8.66
CA GLU A 215 11.79 17.96 -9.30
C GLU A 215 12.27 16.83 -8.39
N ILE A 216 11.43 15.78 -8.27
CA ILE A 216 11.82 14.58 -7.55
C ILE A 216 12.66 13.68 -8.46
N GLU A 217 13.88 13.41 -8.04
CA GLU A 217 14.81 12.60 -8.82
C GLU A 217 14.54 11.11 -8.68
N PRO A 218 14.75 10.33 -9.76
CA PRO A 218 14.80 8.87 -9.67
C PRO A 218 15.86 8.45 -8.65
N GLY A 219 15.52 7.48 -7.82
CA GLY A 219 16.42 6.98 -6.78
C GLY A 219 16.26 5.48 -6.59
N GLU A 220 17.24 4.91 -5.94
CA GLU A 220 17.30 3.49 -5.61
C GLU A 220 17.30 3.32 -4.08
N PRO A 221 16.87 2.17 -3.56
CA PRO A 221 17.10 1.84 -2.17
C PRO A 221 18.61 1.87 -1.87
N SER A 222 19.00 2.50 -0.76
CA SER A 222 20.39 2.52 -0.31
C SER A 222 20.89 1.12 0.03
N GLU A 223 22.21 0.96 0.18
CA GLU A 223 22.80 -0.31 0.60
C GLU A 223 22.26 -0.77 1.96
N SER A 224 22.11 0.15 2.92
CA SER A 224 21.55 -0.15 4.24
C SER A 224 20.07 -0.55 4.18
N GLU A 225 19.27 0.05 3.29
CA GLU A 225 17.88 -0.32 3.09
C GLU A 225 17.75 -1.68 2.41
N ARG A 226 18.61 -1.98 1.44
CA ARG A 226 18.70 -3.33 0.84
C ARG A 226 19.12 -4.38 1.86
N ALA A 227 20.10 -4.09 2.68
CA ALA A 227 20.51 -5.00 3.76
C ALA A 227 19.37 -5.23 4.78
N ALA A 228 18.65 -4.18 5.15
CA ALA A 228 17.48 -4.28 6.02
C ALA A 228 16.35 -5.08 5.37
N MET A 229 16.08 -4.89 4.07
CA MET A 229 15.13 -5.70 3.31
C MET A 229 15.48 -7.19 3.35
N VAL A 230 16.75 -7.53 3.09
CA VAL A 230 17.22 -8.94 3.14
C VAL A 230 17.02 -9.53 4.55
N ALA A 231 17.30 -8.77 5.59
CA ALA A 231 17.07 -9.21 6.98
C ALA A 231 15.59 -9.39 7.33
N LEU A 232 14.68 -8.67 6.66
CA LEU A 232 13.24 -8.76 6.85
C LEU A 232 12.57 -9.84 5.99
N LEU A 233 13.20 -10.27 4.91
CA LEU A 233 12.63 -11.24 3.97
C LEU A 233 12.16 -12.55 4.63
N PRO A 234 12.90 -13.16 5.60
CA PRO A 234 12.41 -14.33 6.32
C PRO A 234 11.06 -14.12 7.00
N LYS A 235 10.83 -12.95 7.62
CA LYS A 235 9.54 -12.61 8.24
C LYS A 235 8.39 -12.67 7.25
N TYR A 236 8.56 -12.04 6.08
CA TYR A 236 7.51 -11.96 5.06
C TYR A 236 7.32 -13.26 4.26
N SER A 237 8.28 -14.17 4.36
CA SER A 237 8.20 -15.52 3.80
C SER A 237 7.69 -16.57 4.80
N ASP A 238 7.55 -16.20 6.09
CA ASP A 238 7.13 -17.12 7.15
C ASP A 238 5.61 -17.33 7.15
N PRO A 239 5.11 -18.58 6.97
CA PRO A 239 3.70 -18.90 7.08
C PRO A 239 3.09 -18.54 8.45
N VAL A 240 3.87 -18.59 9.53
CA VAL A 240 3.39 -18.22 10.87
C VAL A 240 3.07 -16.73 10.92
N TRP A 241 3.93 -15.87 10.37
CA TRP A 241 3.66 -14.45 10.23
C TRP A 241 2.45 -14.19 9.32
N ASN A 242 2.41 -14.84 8.17
CA ASN A 242 1.42 -14.53 7.14
C ASN A 242 0.02 -15.06 7.48
N LEU A 243 -0.10 -16.28 7.98
CA LEU A 243 -1.38 -16.99 8.14
C LEU A 243 -1.80 -17.16 9.59
N GLY A 244 -0.88 -17.05 10.56
CA GLY A 244 -1.15 -17.19 11.99
C GLY A 244 -2.05 -16.08 12.55
N ASP A 245 -2.51 -16.28 13.77
CA ASP A 245 -3.30 -15.28 14.49
C ASP A 245 -2.40 -14.10 14.90
N PRO A 246 -2.69 -12.86 14.44
CA PRO A 246 -1.85 -11.70 14.74
C PRO A 246 -1.85 -11.31 16.22
N PHE A 247 -2.74 -11.87 17.02
CA PHE A 247 -2.89 -11.61 18.45
C PHE A 247 -2.50 -12.80 19.34
N GLU A 248 -2.10 -13.93 18.77
CA GLU A 248 -1.64 -15.08 19.53
C GLU A 248 -0.44 -14.69 20.40
N GLY A 249 -0.48 -15.05 21.68
CA GLY A 249 0.57 -14.73 22.67
C GLY A 249 0.61 -13.26 23.12
N ARG A 250 -0.30 -12.37 22.67
CA ARG A 250 -0.39 -10.96 23.13
C ARG A 250 -1.41 -10.73 24.25
N ALA A 251 -2.06 -11.78 24.75
CA ALA A 251 -3.15 -11.66 25.73
C ALA A 251 -2.68 -11.36 27.18
N GLU A 252 -1.36 -11.23 27.42
CA GLU A 252 -0.82 -11.09 28.80
C GLU A 252 0.25 -9.98 28.94
N ARG A 253 0.08 -8.83 28.24
CA ARG A 253 0.94 -7.68 28.55
C ARG A 253 0.14 -6.41 28.70
#